data_def4307ad529a059c2414844981f1cb5
#
_entry.id   def4307ad529a059c2414844981f1cb5
#
_cell.length_a   1.000
_cell.length_b   1.000
_cell.length_c   1.000
_cell.angle_alpha   90.00
_cell.angle_beta   90.00
_cell.angle_gamma   90.00
#
_symmetry.space_group_name_H-M   'P 1'
#
loop_
_entity.id
_entity.type
_entity.pdbx_description
1 polymer ?
#
loop_
_entity_poly.entity_id
_entity_poly.type
_entity_poly.pdbx_seq_one_letter_code
_entity_poly.pdbx_strand_id
1 'polypeptide(L)'
;FLGPAGVGKSHLAYGIIKSVSDRTKKHAMFIKLPELLARIRNDFGNEANTEQKWIARLSKIPFLVLDDLGQEKISDWSKSILFSILDNRNCTIITSNLASSADIESVYNQAIMDRACKGVDKDHGFRFDGMNSMRRKHY
;
A
#
# COMPACT_ATOMS: atom_id res chain seq x y z
N PHE A 1 -3.29 -7.65 1.58
CA PHE A 1 -4.70 -7.90 1.91
C PHE A 1 -5.57 -7.53 0.72
N LEU A 2 -6.20 -8.52 0.12
CA LEU A 2 -7.05 -8.36 -1.06
C LEU A 2 -8.51 -8.69 -0.71
N GLY A 3 -9.47 -8.04 -1.41
CA GLY A 3 -10.88 -8.33 -1.27
C GLY A 3 -11.79 -7.10 -1.28
N PRO A 4 -13.11 -7.28 -1.16
CA PRO A 4 -14.08 -6.21 -1.33
C PRO A 4 -13.94 -5.07 -0.33
N ALA A 5 -14.51 -3.92 -0.67
CA ALA A 5 -14.50 -2.75 0.21
C ALA A 5 -15.33 -3.01 1.49
N GLY A 6 -14.88 -2.44 2.61
CA GLY A 6 -15.65 -2.47 3.87
C GLY A 6 -15.48 -3.74 4.72
N VAL A 7 -14.65 -4.69 4.34
CA VAL A 7 -14.41 -5.94 5.09
C VAL A 7 -13.35 -5.83 6.20
N GLY A 8 -12.78 -4.66 6.42
CA GLY A 8 -11.85 -4.40 7.52
C GLY A 8 -10.36 -4.50 7.19
N LYS A 9 -9.95 -4.61 5.92
CA LYS A 9 -8.53 -4.70 5.50
C LYS A 9 -7.65 -3.60 6.09
N SER A 10 -8.03 -2.35 5.91
CA SER A 10 -7.31 -1.18 6.43
C SER A 10 -7.24 -1.16 7.95
N HIS A 11 -8.31 -1.62 8.62
CA HIS A 11 -8.37 -1.71 10.07
C HIS A 11 -7.40 -2.76 10.62
N LEU A 12 -7.37 -3.93 9.98
CA LEU A 12 -6.43 -4.99 10.32
C LEU A 12 -4.98 -4.55 10.07
N ALA A 13 -4.71 -3.94 8.92
CA ALA A 13 -3.37 -3.42 8.59
C ALA A 13 -2.90 -2.39 9.61
N TYR A 14 -3.77 -1.46 10.01
CA TYR A 14 -3.47 -0.48 11.06
C TYR A 14 -3.20 -1.14 12.41
N GLY A 15 -4.01 -2.10 12.82
CA GLY A 15 -3.84 -2.84 14.08
C GLY A 15 -2.49 -3.57 14.13
N ILE A 16 -2.12 -4.23 13.04
CA ILE A 16 -0.83 -4.94 12.94
C ILE A 16 0.33 -3.95 13.05
N ILE A 17 0.34 -2.89 12.25
CA ILE A 17 1.47 -1.95 12.22
C ILE A 17 1.62 -1.22 13.55
N LYS A 18 0.51 -0.88 14.21
CA LYS A 18 0.51 -0.30 15.54
C LYS A 18 1.11 -1.26 16.57
N SER A 19 0.64 -2.51 16.60
CA SER A 19 1.14 -3.54 17.52
C SER A 19 2.65 -3.78 17.34
N VAL A 20 3.11 -3.89 16.09
CA VAL A 20 4.54 -4.11 15.79
C VAL A 20 5.38 -2.90 16.20
N SER A 21 4.92 -1.68 15.91
CA SER A 21 5.59 -0.44 16.31
C SER A 21 5.69 -0.32 17.83
N ASP A 22 4.61 -0.59 18.55
CA ASP A 22 4.57 -0.53 20.03
C ASP A 22 5.55 -1.54 20.66
N ARG A 23 5.64 -2.74 20.08
CA ARG A 23 6.52 -3.83 20.58
C ARG A 23 7.99 -3.59 20.26
N THR A 24 8.28 -3.11 19.06
CA THR A 24 9.66 -2.96 18.56
C THR A 24 10.25 -1.58 18.83
N LYS A 25 9.43 -0.60 19.20
CA LYS A 25 9.78 0.81 19.33
C LYS A 25 10.34 1.44 18.05
N LYS A 26 10.02 0.84 16.91
CA LYS A 26 10.44 1.33 15.57
C LYS A 26 9.33 2.13 14.92
N HIS A 27 9.72 3.09 14.09
CA HIS A 27 8.77 3.92 13.35
C HIS A 27 7.94 3.10 12.38
N ALA A 28 6.66 3.44 12.31
CA ALA A 28 5.70 2.89 11.39
C ALA A 28 4.92 4.02 10.71
N MET A 29 4.52 3.80 9.48
CA MET A 29 3.66 4.74 8.73
C MET A 29 2.52 4.00 8.08
N PHE A 30 1.31 4.54 8.25
CA PHE A 30 0.12 4.15 7.51
C PHE A 30 -0.25 5.31 6.57
N ILE A 31 -0.34 5.05 5.28
CA ILE A 31 -0.71 6.06 4.30
C ILE A 31 -1.52 5.44 3.17
N LYS A 32 -2.56 6.15 2.74
CA LYS A 32 -3.32 5.78 1.54
C LYS A 32 -2.51 6.15 0.30
N LEU A 33 -2.42 5.23 -0.66
CA LEU A 33 -1.66 5.47 -1.88
C LEU A 33 -2.16 6.70 -2.67
N PRO A 34 -3.48 6.92 -2.84
CA PRO A 34 -3.97 8.14 -3.49
C PRO A 34 -3.53 9.42 -2.79
N GLU A 35 -3.54 9.45 -1.46
CA GLU A 35 -3.10 10.61 -0.68
C GLU A 35 -1.59 10.84 -0.79
N LEU A 36 -0.79 9.77 -0.76
CA LEU A 36 0.64 9.86 -0.94
C LEU A 36 1.00 10.47 -2.29
N LEU A 37 0.38 9.97 -3.37
CA LEU A 37 0.63 10.48 -4.72
C LEU A 37 0.18 11.93 -4.89
N ALA A 38 -0.94 12.31 -4.27
CA ALA A 38 -1.39 13.70 -4.25
C ALA A 38 -0.39 14.61 -3.52
N ARG A 39 0.15 14.19 -2.39
CA ARG A 39 1.19 14.94 -1.64
C ARG A 39 2.45 15.11 -2.48
N ILE A 40 2.97 14.02 -3.06
CA ILE A 40 4.14 14.08 -3.93
C ILE A 40 3.91 15.07 -5.08
N ARG A 41 2.74 15.04 -5.70
CA ARG A 41 2.38 15.94 -6.81
C ARG A 41 2.26 17.40 -6.38
N ASN A 42 1.70 17.67 -5.23
CA ASN A 42 1.52 19.03 -4.71
C ASN A 42 2.86 19.66 -4.29
N ASP A 43 3.83 18.85 -3.89
CA ASP A 43 5.16 19.31 -3.54
C ASP A 43 6.03 19.64 -4.76
N PHE A 44 5.55 19.31 -5.99
CA PHE A 44 6.21 19.60 -7.27
C PHE A 44 6.39 21.08 -7.53
N GLY A 45 6.76 21.90 -6.90
CA GLY A 45 7.00 23.32 -7.17
C GLY A 45 7.86 23.97 -6.09
N ASN A 46 8.03 23.25 -5.00
CA ASN A 46 8.69 23.82 -3.82
C ASN A 46 10.17 23.46 -3.69
N GLU A 47 10.60 22.34 -4.29
CA GLU A 47 12.01 21.94 -4.23
C GLU A 47 12.40 20.97 -5.37
N ALA A 48 13.62 21.10 -5.89
CA ALA A 48 14.18 20.10 -6.78
C ALA A 48 14.22 18.71 -6.12
N ASN A 49 13.85 17.65 -6.87
CA ASN A 49 13.91 16.25 -6.45
C ASN A 49 12.90 15.82 -5.36
N THR A 50 11.70 16.39 -5.34
CA THR A 50 10.65 16.03 -4.35
C THR A 50 10.28 14.54 -4.38
N GLU A 51 10.15 13.93 -5.57
CA GLU A 51 9.87 12.49 -5.69
C GLU A 51 10.94 11.63 -5.01
N GLN A 52 12.21 11.93 -5.30
CA GLN A 52 13.34 11.19 -4.73
C GLN A 52 13.42 11.35 -3.22
N LYS A 53 13.11 12.54 -2.69
CA LYS A 53 13.04 12.76 -1.24
C LYS A 53 11.94 11.91 -0.59
N TRP A 54 10.75 11.83 -1.20
CA TRP A 54 9.66 10.99 -0.72
C TRP A 54 10.02 9.51 -0.76
N ILE A 55 10.57 9.02 -1.88
CA ILE A 55 11.01 7.63 -2.03
C ILE A 55 12.07 7.29 -0.99
N ALA A 56 13.10 8.15 -0.83
CA ALA A 56 14.15 7.95 0.15
C ALA A 56 13.63 7.97 1.61
N ARG A 57 12.66 8.84 1.92
CA ARG A 57 12.01 8.87 3.23
C ARG A 57 11.24 7.58 3.50
N LEU A 58 10.42 7.14 2.55
CA LEU A 58 9.62 5.93 2.68
C LEU A 58 10.50 4.69 2.80
N SER A 59 11.61 4.62 2.06
CA SER A 59 12.57 3.50 2.12
C SER A 59 13.18 3.32 3.51
N LYS A 60 13.31 4.39 4.30
CA LYS A 60 13.90 4.37 5.64
C LYS A 60 12.90 3.99 6.74
N ILE A 61 11.60 4.00 6.46
CA ILE A 61 10.57 3.66 7.45
C ILE A 61 10.54 2.14 7.62
N PRO A 62 10.79 1.59 8.82
CA PRO A 62 10.83 0.16 9.04
C PRO A 62 9.55 -0.56 8.65
N PHE A 63 8.40 -0.01 9.03
CA PHE A 63 7.08 -0.61 8.77
C PHE A 63 6.18 0.37 8.03
N LEU A 64 5.72 -0.01 6.84
CA LEU A 64 4.85 0.79 5.99
C LEU A 64 3.57 0.03 5.67
N VAL A 65 2.43 0.72 5.77
CA VAL A 65 1.18 0.31 5.15
C VAL A 65 0.90 1.24 3.97
N LEU A 66 0.75 0.66 2.79
CA LEU A 66 0.19 1.31 1.60
C LEU A 66 -1.26 0.84 1.46
N ASP A 67 -2.17 1.72 1.85
CA ASP A 67 -3.60 1.42 1.85
C ASP A 67 -4.28 1.86 0.55
N ASP A 68 -5.32 1.14 0.16
CA ASP A 68 -6.15 1.44 -1.01
C ASP A 68 -5.41 1.40 -2.37
N LEU A 69 -4.48 0.43 -2.56
CA LEU A 69 -3.85 0.17 -3.86
C LEU A 69 -4.93 -0.07 -4.94
N GLY A 70 -4.85 0.62 -6.07
CA GLY A 70 -5.82 0.55 -7.17
C GLY A 70 -6.94 1.58 -7.08
N GLN A 71 -6.94 2.46 -6.07
CA GLN A 71 -7.90 3.56 -5.96
C GLN A 71 -7.35 4.90 -6.47
N GLU A 72 -6.09 4.97 -6.77
CA GLU A 72 -5.46 6.14 -7.37
C GLU A 72 -5.71 6.22 -8.88
N LYS A 73 -5.47 7.40 -9.45
CA LYS A 73 -5.44 7.55 -10.91
C LYS A 73 -4.19 6.84 -11.46
N ILE A 74 -4.42 5.73 -12.15
CA ILE A 74 -3.35 4.96 -12.76
C ILE A 74 -2.74 5.75 -13.93
N SER A 75 -1.43 5.89 -13.93
CA SER A 75 -0.64 6.56 -14.95
C SER A 75 0.78 6.02 -14.92
N ASP A 76 1.58 6.25 -15.96
CA ASP A 76 2.98 5.84 -15.99
C ASP A 76 3.78 6.48 -14.85
N TRP A 77 3.45 7.73 -14.50
CA TRP A 77 4.04 8.40 -13.35
C TRP A 77 3.70 7.70 -12.03
N SER A 78 2.42 7.41 -11.77
CA SER A 78 2.01 6.74 -10.52
C SER A 78 2.61 5.33 -10.42
N LYS A 79 2.70 4.61 -11.54
CA LYS A 79 3.37 3.29 -11.62
C LYS A 79 4.86 3.39 -11.31
N SER A 80 5.56 4.39 -11.86
CA SER A 80 6.98 4.62 -11.60
C SER A 80 7.27 4.92 -10.14
N ILE A 81 6.47 5.78 -9.51
CA ILE A 81 6.59 6.10 -8.08
C ILE A 81 6.35 4.86 -7.22
N LEU A 82 5.25 4.14 -7.49
CA LEU A 82 4.91 2.92 -6.75
C LEU A 82 6.01 1.86 -6.86
N PHE A 83 6.50 1.61 -8.08
CA PHE A 83 7.61 0.70 -8.32
C PHE A 83 8.84 1.08 -7.48
N SER A 84 9.24 2.36 -7.53
CA SER A 84 10.41 2.85 -6.80
C SER A 84 10.27 2.72 -5.29
N ILE A 85 9.07 2.92 -4.75
CA ILE A 85 8.79 2.70 -3.33
C ILE A 85 8.94 1.22 -2.98
N LEU A 86 8.28 0.33 -3.72
CA LEU A 86 8.25 -1.11 -3.43
C LEU A 86 9.61 -1.78 -3.65
N ASP A 87 10.36 -1.38 -4.67
CA ASP A 87 11.67 -1.96 -5.00
C ASP A 87 12.69 -1.76 -3.86
N ASN A 88 12.62 -0.63 -3.18
CA ASN A 88 13.51 -0.25 -2.09
C ASN A 88 13.02 -0.72 -0.69
N ARG A 89 12.05 -1.65 -0.63
CA ARG A 89 11.46 -2.08 0.64
C ARG A 89 11.39 -3.59 0.78
N ASN A 90 11.48 -4.05 2.04
CA ASN A 90 11.34 -5.46 2.38
C ASN A 90 10.15 -5.74 3.33
N CYS A 91 9.59 -4.71 3.97
CA CYS A 91 8.49 -4.87 4.91
C CYS A 91 7.40 -3.83 4.62
N THR A 92 6.37 -4.26 3.89
CA THR A 92 5.24 -3.41 3.51
C THR A 92 3.96 -4.23 3.57
N ILE A 93 2.94 -3.70 4.24
CA ILE A 93 1.59 -4.23 4.15
C ILE A 93 0.86 -3.45 3.06
N ILE A 94 0.26 -4.14 2.13
CA ILE A 94 -0.54 -3.55 1.06
C ILE A 94 -1.99 -3.99 1.23
N THR A 95 -2.93 -3.05 1.14
CA THR A 95 -4.35 -3.35 1.04
C THR A 95 -4.87 -2.94 -0.33
N SER A 96 -5.78 -3.71 -0.89
CA SER A 96 -6.41 -3.42 -2.18
C SER A 96 -7.84 -3.95 -2.25
N ASN A 97 -8.67 -3.30 -3.04
CA ASN A 97 -9.98 -3.80 -3.41
C ASN A 97 -9.94 -4.71 -4.66
N LEU A 98 -8.77 -4.87 -5.27
CA LEU A 98 -8.56 -5.88 -6.32
C LEU A 98 -8.71 -7.28 -5.72
N ALA A 99 -9.27 -8.20 -6.51
CA ALA A 99 -9.63 -9.51 -6.00
C ALA A 99 -8.45 -10.50 -5.98
N SER A 100 -7.45 -10.28 -6.85
CA SER A 100 -6.34 -11.21 -7.01
C SER A 100 -5.03 -10.51 -7.40
N SER A 101 -3.93 -11.26 -7.35
CA SER A 101 -2.63 -10.81 -7.89
C SER A 101 -2.68 -10.60 -9.41
N ALA A 102 -3.48 -11.40 -10.14
CA ALA A 102 -3.68 -11.22 -11.58
C ALA A 102 -4.37 -9.88 -11.89
N ASP A 103 -5.29 -9.42 -11.04
CA ASP A 103 -5.91 -8.10 -11.19
C ASP A 103 -4.89 -6.98 -10.93
N ILE A 104 -3.99 -7.14 -9.96
CA ILE A 104 -2.88 -6.20 -9.74
C ILE A 104 -1.98 -6.14 -10.98
N GLU A 105 -1.60 -7.29 -11.52
CA GLU A 105 -0.78 -7.36 -12.73
C GLU A 105 -1.45 -6.69 -13.93
N SER A 106 -2.76 -6.90 -14.13
CA SER A 106 -3.51 -6.30 -15.23
C SER A 106 -3.61 -4.77 -15.12
N VAL A 107 -3.73 -4.24 -13.90
CA VAL A 107 -3.86 -2.80 -13.64
C VAL A 107 -2.50 -2.09 -13.70
N TYR A 108 -1.47 -2.71 -13.16
CA TYR A 108 -0.15 -2.08 -13.03
C TYR A 108 0.86 -2.61 -14.05
N ASN A 109 1.38 -3.76 -13.86
CA ASN A 109 2.20 -4.64 -14.70
C ASN A 109 2.82 -5.74 -13.81
N GLN A 110 3.47 -6.71 -14.43
CA GLN A 110 4.15 -7.81 -13.75
C GLN A 110 5.24 -7.31 -12.77
N ALA A 111 6.02 -6.31 -13.15
CA ALA A 111 7.12 -5.83 -12.31
C ALA A 111 6.64 -5.23 -10.99
N ILE A 112 5.54 -4.49 -10.97
CA ILE A 112 4.92 -3.97 -9.74
C ILE A 112 4.29 -5.10 -8.94
N MET A 113 3.60 -6.04 -9.61
CA MET A 113 3.01 -7.19 -8.95
C MET A 113 4.08 -8.01 -8.21
N ASP A 114 5.21 -8.32 -8.86
CA ASP A 114 6.32 -9.05 -8.25
C ASP A 114 6.86 -8.36 -6.99
N ARG A 115 6.97 -7.01 -7.01
CA ARG A 115 7.42 -6.24 -5.84
C ARG A 115 6.35 -6.19 -4.75
N ALA A 116 5.09 -6.04 -5.12
CA ALA A 116 3.97 -6.05 -4.17
C ALA A 116 3.82 -7.41 -3.47
N CYS A 117 4.16 -8.49 -4.17
CA CYS A 117 4.14 -9.85 -3.63
C CYS A 117 5.50 -10.33 -3.08
N LYS A 118 6.53 -9.45 -3.04
CA LYS A 118 7.85 -9.80 -2.52
C LYS A 118 7.76 -10.27 -1.07
N GLY A 119 8.17 -11.51 -0.81
CA GLY A 119 8.09 -12.12 0.52
C GLY A 119 6.70 -12.59 0.94
N VAL A 120 5.73 -12.53 0.03
CA VAL A 120 4.40 -13.11 0.26
C VAL A 120 4.46 -14.60 -0.03
N ASP A 121 4.21 -15.40 0.98
CA ASP A 121 3.99 -16.84 0.90
C ASP A 121 2.54 -17.17 1.28
N LYS A 122 2.24 -18.44 1.50
CA LYS A 122 0.90 -18.89 1.88
C LYS A 122 0.40 -18.28 3.20
N ASP A 123 1.31 -17.90 4.08
CA ASP A 123 1.00 -17.38 5.42
C ASP A 123 0.91 -15.86 5.46
N HIS A 124 1.42 -15.17 4.45
CA HIS A 124 1.49 -13.70 4.39
C HIS A 124 0.55 -13.05 3.36
N GLY A 125 -0.15 -13.86 2.56
CA GLY A 125 -1.16 -13.42 1.62
C GLY A 125 -2.57 -13.65 2.14
N PHE A 126 -3.34 -12.59 2.45
CA PHE A 126 -4.71 -12.70 2.95
C PHE A 126 -5.72 -12.19 1.94
N ARG A 127 -6.71 -13.04 1.65
CA ARG A 127 -7.88 -12.70 0.84
C ARG A 127 -9.13 -12.71 1.72
N PHE A 128 -9.93 -11.68 1.54
CA PHE A 128 -11.20 -11.50 2.27
C PHE A 128 -12.37 -11.93 1.39
N ASP A 129 -12.31 -13.16 0.86
CA ASP A 129 -13.32 -13.70 -0.05
C ASP A 129 -14.62 -14.04 0.73
N GLY A 130 -15.77 -13.77 0.12
CA GLY A 130 -17.08 -14.10 0.70
C GLY A 130 -17.48 -13.25 1.90
N MET A 131 -16.69 -12.27 2.31
CA MET A 131 -17.05 -11.39 3.42
C MET A 131 -17.94 -10.24 2.96
N ASN A 132 -19.00 -9.99 3.72
CA ASN A 132 -19.88 -8.84 3.50
C ASN A 132 -19.29 -7.57 4.12
N SER A 133 -19.61 -6.42 3.51
CA SER A 133 -19.20 -5.13 4.04
C SER A 133 -19.74 -4.91 5.46
N MET A 134 -18.85 -4.63 6.38
CA MET A 134 -19.20 -4.28 7.77
C MET A 134 -19.80 -2.86 7.87
N ARG A 135 -19.64 -2.02 6.85
CA ARG A 135 -20.15 -0.64 6.83
C ARG A 135 -21.67 -0.54 6.68
N ARG A 136 -22.33 -1.63 6.22
CA ARG A 136 -23.78 -1.64 5.97
C ARG A 136 -24.64 -2.06 7.15
N LYS A 137 -24.05 -2.32 8.33
CA LYS A 137 -24.81 -2.81 9.51
C LYS A 137 -25.42 -1.71 10.38
N HIS A 138 -25.35 -0.44 9.99
CA HIS A 138 -25.83 0.68 10.81
C HIS A 138 -26.84 1.60 10.12
N TYR A 139 -27.61 1.07 9.15
CA TYR A 139 -28.78 1.79 8.60
C TYR A 139 -29.98 0.87 8.56
#